data_8d793a22e1881a20e438ee137b2026a2
#
_entry.id   8d793a22e1881a20e438ee137b2026a2
#
_cell.length_a   1.000
_cell.length_b   1.000
_cell.length_c   1.000
_cell.angle_alpha   90.00
_cell.angle_beta   90.00
_cell.angle_gamma   90.00
#
_symmetry.space_group_name_H-M   'P 1'
#
loop_
_entity.id
_entity.type
_entity.pdbx_description
1 polymer ?
#
loop_
_entity_poly.entity_id
_entity_poly.type
_entity_poly.pdbx_seq_one_letter_code
_entity_poly.pdbx_strand_id
1 'polypeptide(L)'
;MDGALDGAVELLDRSLAYTRVVLADVRPDLLHRPTPCSGWDLGQLLAHMEDALDAFTEAAAGRVAVDPVPPTTTRVEALREKACALLGAWTAARPANGPVRIGHLGLDAPLLVATAALEITVHGWDVAQATGRRSPVPDDLARGLLPLARHVIDPADRGPRFAGPRPLSAGARPDVQLLAWTGREPAHPTEPVRGNSGEATMRGGLAS
;
A
#
# COMPACT_ATOMS: atom_id res chain seq x y z
N MET A 1 11.62 18.72 15.64
CA MET A 1 10.26 18.14 15.43
C MET A 1 9.76 18.36 14.01
N ASP A 2 10.00 19.52 13.40
CA ASP A 2 9.55 19.84 12.05
C ASP A 2 10.05 18.85 10.98
N GLY A 3 11.32 18.46 11.01
CA GLY A 3 11.87 17.53 10.01
C GLY A 3 11.29 16.11 10.01
N ALA A 4 10.76 15.61 11.13
CA ALA A 4 10.14 14.28 11.19
C ALA A 4 8.74 14.31 10.53
N LEU A 5 7.99 15.39 10.75
CA LEU A 5 6.70 15.58 10.10
C LEU A 5 6.88 15.81 8.59
N ASP A 6 7.85 16.64 8.20
CA ASP A 6 8.14 16.88 6.78
C ASP A 6 8.50 15.59 6.04
N GLY A 7 9.34 14.75 6.65
CA GLY A 7 9.67 13.42 6.09
C GLY A 7 8.46 12.49 6.00
N ALA A 8 7.55 12.52 6.97
CA ALA A 8 6.31 11.74 6.94
C ALA A 8 5.35 12.24 5.85
N VAL A 9 5.22 13.56 5.68
CA VAL A 9 4.41 14.19 4.61
C VAL A 9 5.00 13.87 3.24
N GLU A 10 6.31 13.85 3.07
CA GLU A 10 6.96 13.41 1.82
C GLU A 10 6.63 11.95 1.50
N LEU A 11 6.69 11.05 2.48
CA LEU A 11 6.28 9.65 2.29
C LEU A 11 4.81 9.56 1.90
N LEU A 12 3.93 10.34 2.52
CA LEU A 12 2.52 10.40 2.18
C LEU A 12 2.29 10.86 0.74
N ASP A 13 2.92 11.94 0.29
CA ASP A 13 2.81 12.44 -1.09
C ASP A 13 3.21 11.37 -2.11
N ARG A 14 4.34 10.70 -1.89
CA ARG A 14 4.82 9.62 -2.75
C ARG A 14 3.90 8.40 -2.76
N SER A 15 3.29 8.06 -1.61
CA SER A 15 2.31 7.00 -1.49
C SER A 15 1.03 7.31 -2.27
N LEU A 16 0.54 8.54 -2.18
CA LEU A 16 -0.61 9.02 -2.93
C LEU A 16 -0.32 9.05 -4.44
N ALA A 17 0.88 9.50 -4.85
CA ALA A 17 1.29 9.51 -6.25
C ALA A 17 1.33 8.09 -6.85
N TYR A 18 1.91 7.12 -6.13
CA TYR A 18 1.91 5.71 -6.52
C TYR A 18 0.48 5.16 -6.66
N THR A 19 -0.34 5.35 -5.64
CA THR A 19 -1.71 4.82 -5.60
C THR A 19 -2.60 5.45 -6.67
N ARG A 20 -2.44 6.74 -6.96
CA ARG A 20 -3.15 7.40 -8.06
C ARG A 20 -2.90 6.73 -9.41
N VAL A 21 -1.69 6.26 -9.67
CA VAL A 21 -1.34 5.58 -10.92
C VAL A 21 -2.06 4.23 -11.03
N VAL A 22 -2.14 3.46 -9.94
CA VAL A 22 -2.81 2.15 -9.99
C VAL A 22 -4.34 2.26 -10.01
N LEU A 23 -4.91 3.29 -9.39
CA LEU A 23 -6.34 3.58 -9.43
C LEU A 23 -6.86 3.93 -10.84
N ALA A 24 -5.98 4.33 -11.76
CA ALA A 24 -6.37 4.64 -13.13
C ALA A 24 -6.90 3.41 -13.91
N ASP A 25 -6.55 2.20 -13.49
CA ASP A 25 -6.96 0.97 -14.14
C ASP A 25 -8.23 0.33 -13.50
N VAL A 26 -8.77 0.95 -12.46
CA VAL A 26 -10.01 0.49 -11.83
C VAL A 26 -11.20 0.77 -12.75
N ARG A 27 -11.97 -0.29 -13.05
CA ARG A 27 -13.19 -0.22 -13.84
C ARG A 27 -14.35 -0.90 -13.09
N PRO A 28 -15.60 -0.52 -13.37
CA PRO A 28 -16.76 -1.09 -12.67
C PRO A 28 -16.86 -2.62 -12.79
N ASP A 29 -16.44 -3.21 -13.91
CA ASP A 29 -16.44 -4.65 -14.15
C ASP A 29 -15.40 -5.42 -13.33
N LEU A 30 -14.48 -4.72 -12.66
CA LEU A 30 -13.43 -5.33 -11.83
C LEU A 30 -13.76 -5.30 -10.32
N LEU A 31 -14.79 -4.59 -9.90
CA LEU A 31 -15.07 -4.34 -8.47
C LEU A 31 -15.30 -5.61 -7.63
N HIS A 32 -15.76 -6.69 -8.25
CA HIS A 32 -15.98 -7.98 -7.60
C HIS A 32 -14.73 -8.89 -7.56
N ARG A 33 -13.61 -8.44 -8.11
CA ARG A 33 -12.38 -9.25 -8.10
C ARG A 33 -11.79 -9.37 -6.70
N PRO A 34 -11.29 -10.57 -6.35
CA PRO A 34 -10.62 -10.75 -5.05
C PRO A 34 -9.35 -9.91 -4.96
N THR A 35 -9.04 -9.49 -3.75
CA THR A 35 -7.80 -8.76 -3.43
C THR A 35 -6.87 -9.60 -2.56
N PRO A 36 -5.58 -9.25 -2.45
CA PRO A 36 -4.67 -9.86 -1.49
C PRO A 36 -5.05 -9.61 -0.02
N CYS A 37 -5.89 -8.60 0.25
CA CYS A 37 -6.49 -8.38 1.56
C CYS A 37 -7.62 -9.39 1.77
N SER A 38 -7.35 -10.45 2.55
CA SER A 38 -8.24 -11.61 2.65
C SER A 38 -9.66 -11.22 3.10
N GLY A 39 -10.66 -11.76 2.41
CA GLY A 39 -12.07 -11.50 2.68
C GLY A 39 -12.65 -10.26 2.00
N TRP A 40 -11.85 -9.48 1.25
CA TRP A 40 -12.32 -8.30 0.53
C TRP A 40 -12.20 -8.45 -0.97
N ASP A 41 -13.26 -8.06 -1.68
CA ASP A 41 -13.19 -7.74 -3.10
C ASP A 41 -12.65 -6.32 -3.32
N LEU A 42 -12.40 -5.96 -4.58
CA LEU A 42 -11.87 -4.64 -4.92
C LEU A 42 -12.82 -3.50 -4.50
N GLY A 43 -14.13 -3.68 -4.61
CA GLY A 43 -15.12 -2.69 -4.20
C GLY A 43 -15.06 -2.40 -2.70
N GLN A 44 -14.93 -3.44 -1.90
CA GLN A 44 -14.80 -3.35 -0.43
C GLN A 44 -13.46 -2.71 -0.03
N LEU A 45 -12.37 -3.09 -0.70
CA LEU A 45 -11.06 -2.48 -0.49
C LEU A 45 -11.08 -0.98 -0.77
N LEU A 46 -11.68 -0.55 -1.88
CA LEU A 46 -11.79 0.87 -2.22
C LEU A 46 -12.66 1.65 -1.22
N ALA A 47 -13.72 1.02 -0.67
CA ALA A 47 -14.52 1.62 0.40
C ALA A 47 -13.69 1.86 1.65
N HIS A 48 -12.95 0.84 2.09
CA HIS A 48 -12.03 0.97 3.21
C HIS A 48 -10.98 2.07 3.01
N MET A 49 -10.41 2.17 1.80
CA MET A 49 -9.45 3.23 1.50
C MET A 49 -10.08 4.63 1.58
N GLU A 50 -11.35 4.80 1.18
CA GLU A 50 -12.06 6.07 1.35
C GLU A 50 -12.22 6.44 2.81
N ASP A 51 -12.67 5.50 3.64
CA ASP A 51 -12.87 5.71 5.08
C ASP A 51 -11.53 6.03 5.77
N ALA A 52 -10.47 5.36 5.37
CA ALA A 52 -9.11 5.62 5.89
C ALA A 52 -8.63 7.04 5.54
N LEU A 53 -8.83 7.49 4.29
CA LEU A 53 -8.45 8.86 3.87
C LEU A 53 -9.21 9.93 4.67
N ASP A 54 -10.50 9.71 4.94
CA ASP A 54 -11.30 10.62 5.77
C ASP A 54 -10.76 10.67 7.20
N ALA A 55 -10.55 9.51 7.82
CA ALA A 55 -10.03 9.42 9.18
C ALA A 55 -8.66 10.11 9.34
N PHE A 56 -7.74 9.92 8.39
CA PHE A 56 -6.44 10.59 8.42
C PHE A 56 -6.53 12.09 8.12
N THR A 57 -7.51 12.53 7.33
CA THR A 57 -7.75 13.96 7.07
C THR A 57 -8.30 14.67 8.32
N GLU A 58 -9.25 14.06 9.00
CA GLU A 58 -9.79 14.55 10.25
C GLU A 58 -8.73 14.61 11.37
N ALA A 59 -7.83 13.64 11.38
CA ALA A 59 -6.71 13.62 12.31
C ALA A 59 -5.79 14.85 12.16
N ALA A 60 -5.65 15.41 10.96
CA ALA A 60 -4.93 16.67 10.74
C ALA A 60 -5.57 17.86 11.47
N ALA A 61 -6.89 17.82 11.67
CA ALA A 61 -7.64 18.81 12.48
C ALA A 61 -7.59 18.49 13.99
N GLY A 62 -6.86 17.47 14.40
CA GLY A 62 -6.66 17.09 15.80
C GLY A 62 -7.72 16.17 16.41
N ARG A 63 -8.70 15.73 15.64
CA ARG A 63 -9.74 14.77 16.08
C ARG A 63 -10.32 14.01 14.89
N VAL A 64 -10.74 12.78 15.13
CA VAL A 64 -11.43 11.93 14.15
C VAL A 64 -12.90 11.79 14.57
N ALA A 65 -13.83 12.10 13.65
CA ALA A 65 -15.26 11.79 13.78
C ALA A 65 -15.53 10.41 13.15
N VAL A 66 -16.62 9.77 13.54
CA VAL A 66 -16.91 8.37 13.16
C VAL A 66 -18.14 8.25 12.24
N ASP A 67 -18.64 9.36 11.71
CA ASP A 67 -19.85 9.36 10.88
C ASP A 67 -19.51 9.26 9.39
N PRO A 68 -19.83 8.14 8.71
CA PRO A 68 -19.58 8.00 7.28
C PRO A 68 -20.50 8.91 6.45
N VAL A 69 -19.91 9.65 5.51
CA VAL A 69 -20.64 10.42 4.52
C VAL A 69 -20.74 9.59 3.22
N PRO A 70 -21.95 9.31 2.71
CA PRO A 70 -22.06 8.54 1.46
C PRO A 70 -21.49 9.32 0.27
N PRO A 71 -20.71 8.68 -0.60
CA PRO A 71 -20.10 9.34 -1.76
C PRO A 71 -21.17 9.75 -2.78
N THR A 72 -21.04 10.97 -3.33
CA THR A 72 -21.91 11.53 -4.39
C THR A 72 -21.33 11.33 -5.79
N THR A 73 -20.11 10.85 -5.92
CA THR A 73 -19.33 10.66 -7.15
C THR A 73 -18.93 9.19 -7.33
N THR A 74 -18.24 8.85 -8.44
CA THR A 74 -17.65 7.51 -8.55
C THR A 74 -16.60 7.33 -7.46
N ARG A 75 -16.47 6.09 -6.96
CA ARG A 75 -15.52 5.78 -5.86
C ARG A 75 -14.09 6.16 -6.17
N VAL A 76 -13.63 6.03 -7.41
CA VAL A 76 -12.28 6.45 -7.83
C VAL A 76 -12.11 7.97 -7.82
N GLU A 77 -13.14 8.72 -8.20
CA GLU A 77 -13.12 10.19 -8.13
C GLU A 77 -13.13 10.65 -6.67
N ALA A 78 -13.97 10.07 -5.83
CA ALA A 78 -13.99 10.34 -4.39
C ALA A 78 -12.61 10.08 -3.74
N LEU A 79 -11.96 8.96 -4.06
CA LEU A 79 -10.61 8.65 -3.57
C LEU A 79 -9.57 9.70 -4.00
N ARG A 80 -9.65 10.21 -5.24
CA ARG A 80 -8.74 11.26 -5.72
C ARG A 80 -8.96 12.58 -5.01
N GLU A 81 -10.20 12.98 -4.81
CA GLU A 81 -10.56 14.21 -4.08
C GLU A 81 -10.09 14.13 -2.63
N LYS A 82 -10.38 13.03 -1.95
CA LYS A 82 -9.95 12.78 -0.56
C LYS A 82 -8.42 12.72 -0.42
N ALA A 83 -7.72 12.13 -1.38
CA ALA A 83 -6.26 12.12 -1.41
C ALA A 83 -5.67 13.55 -1.49
N CYS A 84 -6.24 14.42 -2.32
CA CYS A 84 -5.84 15.82 -2.39
C CYS A 84 -6.15 16.57 -1.08
N ALA A 85 -7.32 16.32 -0.48
CA ALA A 85 -7.71 16.91 0.79
C ALA A 85 -6.76 16.49 1.93
N LEU A 86 -6.43 15.21 2.01
CA LEU A 86 -5.50 14.66 2.99
C LEU A 86 -4.12 15.31 2.89
N LEU A 87 -3.54 15.36 1.68
CA LEU A 87 -2.23 15.97 1.49
C LEU A 87 -2.27 17.47 1.83
N GLY A 88 -3.32 18.18 1.38
CA GLY A 88 -3.53 19.59 1.71
C GLY A 88 -3.66 19.83 3.20
N ALA A 89 -4.40 19.00 3.91
CA ALA A 89 -4.57 19.10 5.37
C ALA A 89 -3.23 18.97 6.10
N TRP A 90 -2.41 17.99 5.78
CA TRP A 90 -1.13 17.76 6.45
C TRP A 90 -0.01 18.72 6.01
N THR A 91 -0.04 19.26 4.79
CA THR A 91 0.91 20.31 4.37
C THR A 91 0.56 21.67 4.97
N ALA A 92 -0.72 21.94 5.22
CA ALA A 92 -1.17 23.18 5.89
C ALA A 92 -1.13 23.06 7.41
N ALA A 93 -1.22 21.85 7.97
CA ALA A 93 -1.19 21.61 9.38
C ALA A 93 0.18 22.01 9.95
N ARG A 94 0.22 23.16 10.59
CA ARG A 94 1.22 23.37 11.66
C ARG A 94 0.68 22.59 12.84
N PRO A 95 1.38 21.54 13.35
CA PRO A 95 0.86 20.79 14.47
C PRO A 95 0.58 21.76 15.60
N ALA A 96 -0.69 21.96 15.92
CA ALA A 96 -1.09 22.60 17.15
C ALA A 96 -0.43 21.77 18.25
N ASN A 97 0.43 22.41 19.05
CA ASN A 97 1.32 21.82 20.04
C ASN A 97 0.64 20.67 20.83
N GLY A 98 0.82 19.42 20.35
CA GLY A 98 0.30 18.27 21.05
C GLY A 98 0.02 17.05 20.16
N PRO A 99 -0.16 15.88 20.76
CA PRO A 99 -0.51 14.66 20.04
C PRO A 99 -1.92 14.76 19.46
N VAL A 100 -2.11 14.17 18.27
CA VAL A 100 -3.44 13.99 17.65
C VAL A 100 -4.28 13.07 18.54
N ARG A 101 -5.48 13.48 18.88
CA ARG A 101 -6.35 12.70 19.77
C ARG A 101 -7.31 11.83 18.96
N ILE A 102 -7.22 10.51 19.16
CA ILE A 102 -8.21 9.55 18.68
C ILE A 102 -8.90 8.97 19.94
N GLY A 103 -10.10 9.45 20.24
CA GLY A 103 -10.75 9.13 21.50
C GLY A 103 -9.92 9.61 22.70
N HIS A 104 -9.47 8.67 23.54
CA HIS A 104 -8.61 8.92 24.70
C HIS A 104 -7.11 8.71 24.44
N LEU A 105 -6.75 8.24 23.25
CA LEU A 105 -5.36 8.02 22.86
C LEU A 105 -4.76 9.27 22.22
N GLY A 106 -3.52 9.58 22.57
CA GLY A 106 -2.71 10.62 21.91
C GLY A 106 -1.69 9.95 20.99
N LEU A 107 -1.73 10.25 19.71
CA LEU A 107 -0.79 9.74 18.72
C LEU A 107 0.15 10.85 18.24
N ASP A 108 1.40 10.49 18.02
CA ASP A 108 2.39 11.41 17.44
C ASP A 108 2.07 11.67 15.97
N ALA A 109 1.97 12.95 15.58
CA ALA A 109 1.55 13.34 14.23
C ALA A 109 2.45 12.76 13.13
N PRO A 110 3.79 12.81 13.21
CA PRO A 110 4.66 12.15 12.23
C PRO A 110 4.39 10.64 12.09
N LEU A 111 4.18 9.94 13.20
CA LEU A 111 3.87 8.51 13.18
C LEU A 111 2.53 8.25 12.49
N LEU A 112 1.52 9.06 12.78
CA LEU A 112 0.19 8.92 12.18
C LEU A 112 0.22 9.16 10.67
N VAL A 113 0.90 10.22 10.20
CA VAL A 113 1.05 10.53 8.76
C VAL A 113 1.83 9.42 8.04
N ALA A 114 2.91 8.94 8.65
CA ALA A 114 3.68 7.84 8.06
C ALA A 114 2.87 6.53 8.04
N THR A 115 1.99 6.29 9.03
CA THR A 115 1.08 5.15 9.02
C THR A 115 0.05 5.27 7.90
N ALA A 116 -0.48 6.47 7.64
CA ALA A 116 -1.33 6.73 6.47
C ALA A 116 -0.60 6.41 5.16
N ALA A 117 0.66 6.82 5.03
CA ALA A 117 1.48 6.52 3.85
C ALA A 117 1.66 5.00 3.65
N LEU A 118 1.90 4.25 4.73
CA LEU A 118 2.01 2.79 4.69
C LEU A 118 0.70 2.14 4.23
N GLU A 119 -0.42 2.52 4.83
CA GLU A 119 -1.77 2.03 4.54
C GLU A 119 -2.12 2.24 3.05
N ILE A 120 -1.95 3.48 2.57
CA ILE A 120 -2.23 3.86 1.19
C ILE A 120 -1.33 3.09 0.20
N THR A 121 -0.05 2.90 0.52
CA THR A 121 0.89 2.18 -0.36
C THR A 121 0.55 0.71 -0.46
N VAL A 122 0.30 0.04 0.67
CA VAL A 122 0.02 -1.40 0.70
C VAL A 122 -1.30 -1.70 0.01
N HIS A 123 -2.35 -0.93 0.28
CA HIS A 123 -3.62 -1.10 -0.41
C HIS A 123 -3.59 -0.64 -1.87
N GLY A 124 -2.77 0.34 -2.24
CA GLY A 124 -2.48 0.65 -3.63
C GLY A 124 -1.91 -0.56 -4.38
N TRP A 125 -0.99 -1.30 -3.75
CA TRP A 125 -0.48 -2.54 -4.33
C TRP A 125 -1.57 -3.63 -4.42
N ASP A 126 -2.41 -3.78 -3.40
CA ASP A 126 -3.55 -4.72 -3.43
C ASP A 126 -4.51 -4.40 -4.59
N VAL A 127 -4.80 -3.11 -4.85
CA VAL A 127 -5.57 -2.65 -6.03
C VAL A 127 -4.90 -3.06 -7.33
N ALA A 128 -3.58 -2.87 -7.44
CA ALA A 128 -2.83 -3.26 -8.64
C ALA A 128 -2.95 -4.76 -8.91
N GLN A 129 -2.89 -5.61 -7.89
CA GLN A 129 -3.07 -7.06 -8.04
C GLN A 129 -4.49 -7.39 -8.52
N ALA A 130 -5.53 -6.80 -7.92
CA ALA A 130 -6.92 -7.06 -8.29
C ALA A 130 -7.25 -6.61 -9.72
N THR A 131 -6.65 -5.50 -10.19
CA THR A 131 -6.81 -5.03 -11.58
C THR A 131 -5.95 -5.81 -12.59
N GLY A 132 -5.01 -6.64 -12.11
CA GLY A 132 -4.07 -7.38 -12.96
C GLY A 132 -2.89 -6.53 -13.45
N ARG A 133 -2.70 -5.35 -12.87
CA ARG A 133 -1.58 -4.45 -13.19
C ARG A 133 -0.31 -4.91 -12.49
N ARG A 134 0.78 -5.06 -13.24
CA ARG A 134 2.12 -5.20 -12.64
C ARG A 134 2.66 -3.81 -12.27
N SER A 135 2.46 -3.40 -11.03
CA SER A 135 2.95 -2.12 -10.51
C SER A 135 3.68 -2.36 -9.18
N PRO A 136 4.98 -2.63 -9.21
CA PRO A 136 5.76 -2.77 -7.99
C PRO A 136 5.76 -1.45 -7.20
N VAL A 137 5.84 -1.54 -5.89
CA VAL A 137 6.06 -0.35 -5.05
C VAL A 137 7.45 0.21 -5.36
N PRO A 138 7.62 1.52 -5.60
CA PRO A 138 8.94 2.11 -5.82
C PRO A 138 9.91 1.76 -4.68
N ASP A 139 11.13 1.33 -5.03
CA ASP A 139 12.11 0.82 -4.06
C ASP A 139 12.47 1.82 -2.97
N ASP A 140 12.53 3.10 -3.30
CA ASP A 140 12.85 4.18 -2.37
C ASP A 140 11.68 4.46 -1.41
N LEU A 141 10.42 4.40 -1.89
CA LEU A 141 9.23 4.45 -1.06
C LEU A 141 9.18 3.25 -0.10
N ALA A 142 9.42 2.05 -0.62
CA ALA A 142 9.43 0.83 0.18
C ALA A 142 10.53 0.86 1.26
N ARG A 143 11.74 1.39 0.95
CA ARG A 143 12.81 1.58 1.95
C ARG A 143 12.41 2.56 3.07
N GLY A 144 11.68 3.61 2.73
CA GLY A 144 11.19 4.57 3.73
C GLY A 144 10.11 3.97 4.64
N LEU A 145 9.22 3.15 4.07
CA LEU A 145 8.08 2.57 4.80
C LEU A 145 8.42 1.30 5.58
N LEU A 146 9.43 0.53 5.19
CA LEU A 146 9.75 -0.75 5.84
C LEU A 146 10.11 -0.62 7.33
N PRO A 147 10.95 0.33 7.78
CA PRO A 147 11.21 0.54 9.21
C PRO A 147 9.94 0.87 9.99
N LEU A 148 9.08 1.71 9.41
CA LEU A 148 7.79 2.06 9.99
C LEU A 148 6.90 0.82 10.13
N ALA A 149 6.73 0.04 9.06
CA ALA A 149 5.92 -1.17 9.08
C ALA A 149 6.36 -2.16 10.17
N ARG A 150 7.67 -2.25 10.40
CA ARG A 150 8.24 -3.06 11.48
C ARG A 150 7.95 -2.51 12.88
N HIS A 151 7.77 -1.21 12.99
CA HIS A 151 7.49 -0.53 14.25
C HIS A 151 6.00 -0.57 14.61
N VAL A 152 5.11 -0.36 13.62
CA VAL A 152 3.66 -0.19 13.87
C VAL A 152 2.86 -1.48 13.78
N ILE A 153 3.36 -2.54 13.13
CA ILE A 153 2.66 -3.82 13.07
C ILE A 153 3.10 -4.70 14.24
N ASP A 154 2.30 -4.69 15.28
CA ASP A 154 2.52 -5.52 16.47
C ASP A 154 2.25 -7.01 16.18
N PRO A 155 2.92 -7.95 16.87
CA PRO A 155 2.55 -9.37 16.81
C PRO A 155 1.07 -9.65 17.08
N ALA A 156 0.40 -8.87 17.93
CA ALA A 156 -1.04 -8.99 18.21
C ALA A 156 -1.93 -8.61 17.02
N ASP A 157 -1.43 -7.81 16.07
CA ASP A 157 -2.13 -7.49 14.82
C ASP A 157 -2.12 -8.66 13.82
N ARG A 158 -1.26 -9.67 14.05
CA ARG A 158 -1.14 -10.83 13.17
C ARG A 158 -2.33 -11.76 13.33
N GLY A 159 -2.92 -12.14 12.21
CA GLY A 159 -4.18 -12.89 12.14
C GLY A 159 -5.38 -11.97 11.93
N PRO A 160 -5.71 -11.08 12.86
CA PRO A 160 -6.87 -10.20 12.71
C PRO A 160 -6.74 -9.14 11.61
N ARG A 161 -5.57 -8.48 11.51
CA ARG A 161 -5.34 -7.34 10.60
C ARG A 161 -4.31 -7.63 9.51
N PHE A 162 -3.28 -8.36 9.84
CA PHE A 162 -2.19 -8.73 8.92
C PHE A 162 -1.94 -10.22 8.95
N ALA A 163 -1.72 -10.84 7.80
CA ALA A 163 -1.18 -12.19 7.75
C ALA A 163 0.25 -12.23 8.32
N GLY A 164 0.73 -13.42 8.68
CA GLY A 164 2.11 -13.60 9.11
C GLY A 164 3.11 -13.12 8.04
N PRO A 165 4.31 -12.65 8.45
CA PRO A 165 5.35 -12.28 7.48
C PRO A 165 5.69 -13.46 6.58
N ARG A 166 5.93 -13.19 5.28
CA ARG A 166 6.32 -14.23 4.32
C ARG A 166 7.83 -14.43 4.33
N PRO A 167 8.33 -15.66 4.17
CA PRO A 167 9.76 -15.91 4.04
C PRO A 167 10.32 -15.24 2.80
N LEU A 168 11.56 -14.78 2.89
CA LEU A 168 12.25 -14.04 1.82
C LEU A 168 13.57 -14.71 1.47
N SER A 169 13.95 -14.61 0.19
CA SER A 169 15.30 -14.93 -0.25
C SER A 169 16.31 -13.88 0.24
N ALA A 170 17.56 -14.28 0.43
CA ALA A 170 18.62 -13.33 0.74
C ALA A 170 18.75 -12.29 -0.40
N GLY A 171 18.82 -10.99 -0.03
CA GLY A 171 18.92 -9.90 -0.99
C GLY A 171 17.59 -9.50 -1.67
N ALA A 172 16.44 -9.91 -1.13
CA ALA A 172 15.15 -9.48 -1.65
C ALA A 172 15.07 -7.95 -1.78
N ARG A 173 14.43 -7.47 -2.85
CA ARG A 173 14.23 -6.03 -3.10
C ARG A 173 13.41 -5.37 -2.00
N PRO A 174 13.54 -4.05 -1.79
CA PRO A 174 12.81 -3.32 -0.75
C PRO A 174 11.29 -3.47 -0.82
N ASP A 175 10.70 -3.42 -2.01
CA ASP A 175 9.27 -3.62 -2.23
C ASP A 175 8.81 -5.02 -1.81
N VAL A 176 9.59 -6.05 -2.17
CA VAL A 176 9.33 -7.43 -1.77
C VAL A 176 9.43 -7.59 -0.25
N GLN A 177 10.41 -6.93 0.39
CA GLN A 177 10.57 -6.96 1.83
C GLN A 177 9.38 -6.30 2.56
N LEU A 178 8.93 -5.13 2.10
CA LEU A 178 7.78 -4.43 2.66
C LEU A 178 6.50 -5.27 2.56
N LEU A 179 6.23 -5.78 1.37
CA LEU A 179 5.02 -6.57 1.09
C LEU A 179 5.02 -7.89 1.88
N ALA A 180 6.15 -8.59 1.92
CA ALA A 180 6.27 -9.81 2.71
C ALA A 180 6.10 -9.54 4.22
N TRP A 181 6.63 -8.43 4.73
CA TRP A 181 6.44 -8.03 6.13
C TRP A 181 4.95 -7.79 6.45
N THR A 182 4.20 -7.19 5.52
CA THR A 182 2.75 -6.97 5.66
C THR A 182 1.90 -8.20 5.31
N GLY A 183 2.53 -9.36 5.08
CA GLY A 183 1.86 -10.64 4.86
C GLY A 183 1.40 -10.89 3.42
N ARG A 184 1.77 -10.01 2.47
CA ARG A 184 1.48 -10.16 1.04
C ARG A 184 2.47 -11.12 0.38
N GLU A 185 2.03 -11.75 -0.71
CA GLU A 185 2.88 -12.58 -1.57
C GLU A 185 3.20 -11.82 -2.86
N PRO A 186 4.29 -11.03 -2.90
CA PRO A 186 4.71 -10.42 -4.16
C PRO A 186 5.12 -11.53 -5.13
N ALA A 187 4.62 -11.46 -6.37
CA ALA A 187 5.03 -12.40 -7.40
C ALA A 187 6.56 -12.33 -7.56
N HIS A 188 7.24 -13.44 -7.31
CA HIS A 188 8.65 -13.55 -7.67
C HIS A 188 8.78 -13.26 -9.18
N PRO A 189 9.80 -12.52 -9.62
CA PRO A 189 10.16 -12.51 -11.02
C PRO A 189 10.40 -13.98 -11.41
N THR A 190 9.54 -14.54 -12.25
CA THR A 190 9.81 -15.85 -12.85
C THR A 190 11.19 -15.72 -13.48
N GLU A 191 12.17 -16.51 -13.02
CA GLU A 191 13.43 -16.69 -13.73
C GLU A 191 13.08 -16.96 -15.19
N PRO A 192 13.77 -16.31 -16.15
CA PRO A 192 13.55 -16.62 -17.56
C PRO A 192 13.74 -18.14 -17.69
N VAL A 193 12.72 -18.80 -18.23
CA VAL A 193 12.78 -20.22 -18.55
C VAL A 193 14.06 -20.42 -19.36
N ARG A 194 15.07 -21.05 -18.75
CA ARG A 194 16.29 -21.44 -19.47
C ARG A 194 15.81 -22.33 -20.60
N GLY A 195 15.88 -21.80 -21.81
CA GLY A 195 15.57 -22.54 -23.01
C GLY A 195 16.37 -23.85 -22.97
N ASN A 196 15.65 -24.96 -22.96
CA ASN A 196 16.23 -26.29 -23.10
C ASN A 196 16.88 -26.33 -24.49
N SER A 197 18.18 -26.03 -24.54
CA SER A 197 19.00 -26.26 -25.72
C SER A 197 19.12 -27.78 -25.90
N GLY A 198 18.09 -28.35 -26.51
CA GLY A 198 18.11 -29.73 -26.95
C GLY A 198 19.24 -29.91 -27.98
N GLU A 199 20.34 -30.43 -27.52
CA GLU A 199 21.45 -30.91 -28.30
C GLU A 199 20.97 -32.09 -29.14
N ALA A 200 20.59 -31.80 -30.39
CA ALA A 200 20.28 -32.82 -31.39
C ALA A 200 21.61 -33.47 -31.80
N THR A 201 21.98 -34.55 -31.14
CA THR A 201 23.06 -35.45 -31.53
C THR A 201 22.66 -36.15 -32.86
N MET A 202 23.11 -35.62 -33.98
CA MET A 202 23.09 -36.34 -35.25
C MET A 202 24.08 -37.51 -35.17
N ARG A 203 23.58 -38.71 -34.95
CA ARG A 203 24.34 -39.93 -35.27
C ARG A 203 24.22 -40.21 -36.76
N GLY A 204 25.27 -39.90 -37.50
CA GLY A 204 25.47 -40.39 -38.83
C GLY A 204 25.75 -41.90 -38.79
N GLY A 205 24.87 -42.70 -39.38
CA GLY A 205 25.06 -44.12 -39.68
C GLY A 205 25.45 -44.28 -41.15
N LEU A 206 26.73 -44.49 -41.44
CA LEU A 206 27.18 -45.09 -42.68
C LEU A 206 26.93 -46.60 -42.57
N ALA A 207 26.27 -47.15 -43.53
CA ALA A 207 26.29 -48.57 -43.79
C ALA A 207 26.62 -48.78 -45.28
N SER A 208 27.58 -49.62 -45.48
CA SER A 208 28.08 -50.19 -46.77
C SER A 208 27.03 -51.04 -47.46
#